data_757e70f1a57caf8f165c503b6e27e10a
#
_entry.id   757e70f1a57caf8f165c503b6e27e10a
#
_cell.length_a   1.000
_cell.length_b   1.000
_cell.length_c   1.000
_cell.angle_alpha   90.00
_cell.angle_beta   90.00
_cell.angle_gamma   90.00
#
_symmetry.space_group_name_H-M   'P 1'
#
loop_
_entity.id
_entity.type
_entity.pdbx_description
1 polymer ?
#
loop_
_entity_poly.entity_id
_entity_poly.type
_entity_poly.pdbx_seq_one_letter_code
_entity_poly.pdbx_strand_id
1 'polypeptide(L)'
;MKQEVFSGAVKLPYLTNYLVSNKIHRVLLVTGNNSYNKSSAESTLEPHLESFEVTQYSEFSHNPKIEDVIRGVHIFTRKRCEGIIAVGGGSVLDMAKLIKAYQVSPGDISSEVKENIVGSCDTKLIALPTTAGSGSEATQFAVVYIDQKKFSVSDEKLRPDLVFLISNFTHSTSAY
;
A
#
# COMPACT_ATOMS: atom_id res chain seq x y z
N MET A 1 -11.66 -11.34 5.58
CA MET A 1 -10.59 -11.67 6.57
C MET A 1 -10.57 -10.62 7.66
N LYS A 2 -10.19 -10.97 8.89
CA LYS A 2 -10.10 -9.99 9.99
C LYS A 2 -8.73 -9.30 9.88
N GLN A 3 -8.73 -7.97 9.78
CA GLN A 3 -7.51 -7.14 9.84
C GLN A 3 -6.84 -7.28 11.20
N GLU A 4 -5.53 -7.40 11.23
CA GLU A 4 -4.73 -7.36 12.45
C GLU A 4 -4.04 -6.00 12.58
N VAL A 5 -4.06 -5.41 13.78
CA VAL A 5 -3.49 -4.09 14.06
C VAL A 5 -2.47 -4.20 15.20
N PHE A 6 -1.26 -3.73 14.94
CA PHE A 6 -0.17 -3.69 15.91
C PHE A 6 0.25 -2.25 16.20
N SER A 7 0.61 -1.97 17.44
CA SER A 7 1.10 -0.66 17.85
C SER A 7 2.56 -0.75 18.30
N GLY A 8 3.36 0.22 17.83
CA GLY A 8 4.77 0.38 18.16
C GLY A 8 5.72 -0.46 17.32
N ALA A 9 6.93 0.08 17.09
CA ALA A 9 7.99 -0.54 16.29
C ALA A 9 8.46 -1.89 16.84
N VAL A 10 8.31 -2.14 18.14
CA VAL A 10 8.65 -3.41 18.79
C VAL A 10 7.89 -4.61 18.19
N LYS A 11 6.81 -4.37 17.46
CA LYS A 11 6.01 -5.40 16.78
C LYS A 11 6.47 -5.71 15.36
N LEU A 12 7.42 -4.97 14.80
CA LEU A 12 7.90 -5.18 13.42
C LEU A 12 8.51 -6.58 13.14
N PRO A 13 9.13 -7.29 14.08
CA PRO A 13 9.52 -8.69 13.84
C PRO A 13 8.34 -9.58 13.39
N TYR A 14 7.10 -9.22 13.74
CA TYR A 14 5.92 -9.92 13.25
C TYR A 14 5.71 -9.75 11.75
N LEU A 15 6.10 -8.61 11.17
CA LEU A 15 6.07 -8.37 9.72
C LEU A 15 6.88 -9.43 8.96
N THR A 16 8.15 -9.64 9.38
CA THR A 16 9.03 -10.65 8.78
C THR A 16 8.42 -12.06 8.87
N ASN A 17 7.92 -12.43 10.06
CA ASN A 17 7.27 -13.73 10.26
C ASN A 17 6.02 -13.89 9.40
N TYR A 18 5.22 -12.83 9.27
CA TYR A 18 4.01 -12.84 8.45
C TYR A 18 4.33 -13.04 6.95
N LEU A 19 5.33 -12.33 6.43
CA LEU A 19 5.77 -12.48 5.04
C LEU A 19 6.25 -13.92 4.78
N VAL A 20 7.10 -14.47 5.65
CA VAL A 20 7.60 -15.85 5.53
C VAL A 20 6.46 -16.87 5.58
N SER A 21 5.55 -16.74 6.56
CA SER A 21 4.40 -17.66 6.72
C SER A 21 3.45 -17.65 5.54
N ASN A 22 3.33 -16.52 4.84
CA ASN A 22 2.54 -16.38 3.62
C ASN A 22 3.33 -16.67 2.33
N LYS A 23 4.59 -17.16 2.43
CA LYS A 23 5.48 -17.47 1.31
C LYS A 23 5.73 -16.28 0.38
N ILE A 24 5.78 -15.08 0.95
CA ILE A 24 6.08 -13.84 0.22
C ILE A 24 7.59 -13.64 0.26
N HIS A 25 8.23 -13.64 -0.90
CA HIS A 25 9.67 -13.40 -1.07
C HIS A 25 9.94 -12.11 -1.83
N ARG A 26 9.03 -11.72 -2.72
CA ARG A 26 9.10 -10.51 -3.54
C ARG A 26 8.01 -9.53 -3.13
N VAL A 27 8.42 -8.37 -2.67
CA VAL A 27 7.54 -7.35 -2.09
C VAL A 27 7.54 -6.10 -2.97
N LEU A 28 6.36 -5.57 -3.27
CA LEU A 28 6.21 -4.20 -3.75
C LEU A 28 6.11 -3.27 -2.55
N LEU A 29 7.10 -2.40 -2.37
CA LEU A 29 7.10 -1.37 -1.33
C LEU A 29 6.59 -0.05 -1.93
N VAL A 30 5.35 0.30 -1.63
CA VAL A 30 4.72 1.55 -2.07
C VAL A 30 4.97 2.64 -1.04
N THR A 31 5.63 3.73 -1.44
CA THR A 31 6.01 4.81 -0.52
C THR A 31 5.71 6.18 -1.12
N GLY A 32 5.66 7.21 -0.27
CA GLY A 32 5.69 8.59 -0.74
C GLY A 32 7.12 9.01 -1.11
N ASN A 33 7.27 9.86 -2.12
CA ASN A 33 8.57 10.29 -2.66
C ASN A 33 9.52 10.89 -1.60
N ASN A 34 9.01 11.74 -0.72
CA ASN A 34 9.83 12.44 0.27
C ASN A 34 9.52 12.01 1.71
N SER A 35 8.32 11.50 1.98
CA SER A 35 7.88 11.20 3.35
C SER A 35 8.54 9.95 3.91
N TYR A 36 8.86 8.98 3.06
CA TYR A 36 9.50 7.73 3.47
C TYR A 36 10.91 7.97 4.01
N ASN A 37 11.74 8.70 3.25
CA ASN A 37 13.13 9.01 3.64
C ASN A 37 13.22 10.07 4.75
N LYS A 38 12.23 10.97 4.86
CA LYS A 38 12.20 12.00 5.92
C LYS A 38 11.64 11.49 7.24
N SER A 39 10.78 10.48 7.18
CA SER A 39 10.35 9.75 8.38
C SER A 39 11.41 8.71 8.73
N SER A 40 11.51 8.32 9.98
CA SER A 40 12.37 7.20 10.41
C SER A 40 11.92 5.83 9.85
N ALA A 41 10.98 5.82 8.91
CA ALA A 41 10.36 4.59 8.40
C ALA A 41 11.35 3.74 7.63
N GLU A 42 12.19 4.34 6.76
CA GLU A 42 13.19 3.60 5.99
C GLU A 42 14.15 2.84 6.91
N SER A 43 14.87 3.55 7.76
CA SER A 43 15.84 2.95 8.69
C SER A 43 15.23 1.96 9.69
N THR A 44 13.93 2.14 10.01
CA THR A 44 13.21 1.25 10.93
C THR A 44 12.77 -0.03 10.23
N LEU A 45 12.42 0.02 8.93
CA LEU A 45 11.92 -1.13 8.18
C LEU A 45 13.03 -1.95 7.52
N GLU A 46 14.12 -1.32 7.11
CA GLU A 46 15.22 -1.94 6.39
C GLU A 46 15.68 -3.27 7.01
N PRO A 47 15.97 -3.36 8.34
CA PRO A 47 16.39 -4.62 8.97
C PRO A 47 15.37 -5.77 8.86
N HIS A 48 14.08 -5.42 8.71
CA HIS A 48 12.99 -6.40 8.63
C HIS A 48 12.73 -6.88 7.20
N LEU A 49 13.34 -6.21 6.21
CA LEU A 49 13.16 -6.48 4.78
C LEU A 49 14.41 -7.03 4.09
N GLU A 50 15.56 -7.10 4.77
CA GLU A 50 16.84 -7.58 4.20
C GLU A 50 16.76 -8.96 3.52
N SER A 51 15.90 -9.86 4.02
CA SER A 51 15.74 -11.21 3.49
C SER A 51 14.79 -11.31 2.30
N PHE A 52 14.23 -10.19 1.82
CA PHE A 52 13.23 -10.13 0.78
C PHE A 52 13.73 -9.36 -0.44
N GLU A 53 13.25 -9.73 -1.62
CA GLU A 53 13.46 -8.94 -2.83
C GLU A 53 12.45 -7.79 -2.84
N VAL A 54 12.93 -6.58 -2.54
CA VAL A 54 12.09 -5.39 -2.45
C VAL A 54 12.17 -4.58 -3.74
N THR A 55 11.00 -4.32 -4.34
CA THR A 55 10.84 -3.36 -5.43
C THR A 55 10.09 -2.14 -4.90
N GLN A 56 10.74 -0.98 -4.87
CA GLN A 56 10.09 0.25 -4.43
C GLN A 56 9.32 0.91 -5.57
N TYR A 57 8.12 1.42 -5.26
CA TYR A 57 7.32 2.27 -6.12
C TYR A 57 6.90 3.53 -5.38
N SER A 58 7.44 4.67 -5.79
CA SER A 58 7.21 5.99 -5.16
C SER A 58 6.89 7.11 -6.16
N GLU A 59 7.06 6.85 -7.46
CA GLU A 59 6.92 7.85 -8.53
C GLU A 59 5.45 7.97 -8.97
N PHE A 60 4.60 8.54 -8.11
CA PHE A 60 3.20 8.80 -8.42
C PHE A 60 2.71 10.11 -7.79
N SER A 61 1.61 10.63 -8.30
CA SER A 61 0.99 11.89 -7.86
C SER A 61 0.43 11.79 -6.44
N HIS A 62 0.41 12.91 -5.72
CA HIS A 62 -0.13 12.99 -4.36
C HIS A 62 -1.58 12.47 -4.27
N ASN A 63 -2.37 12.71 -5.31
CA ASN A 63 -3.67 12.06 -5.51
C ASN A 63 -3.49 10.98 -6.59
N PRO A 64 -3.72 9.69 -6.30
CA PRO A 64 -3.53 8.62 -7.26
C PRO A 64 -4.26 8.87 -8.57
N LYS A 65 -3.53 8.90 -9.69
CA LYS A 65 -4.09 8.95 -11.03
C LYS A 65 -4.12 7.56 -11.63
N ILE A 66 -5.05 7.34 -12.55
CA ILE A 66 -5.21 6.04 -13.18
C ILE A 66 -3.94 5.56 -13.89
N GLU A 67 -3.20 6.48 -14.52
CA GLU A 67 -1.95 6.19 -15.20
C GLU A 67 -0.88 5.68 -14.22
N ASP A 68 -0.85 6.26 -13.02
CA ASP A 68 0.05 5.84 -11.95
C ASP A 68 -0.34 4.44 -11.42
N VAL A 69 -1.64 4.15 -11.30
CA VAL A 69 -2.15 2.82 -10.92
C VAL A 69 -1.73 1.76 -11.93
N ILE A 70 -1.96 2.03 -13.22
CA ILE A 70 -1.57 1.13 -14.33
C ILE A 70 -0.06 0.86 -14.28
N ARG A 71 0.75 1.89 -14.05
CA ARG A 71 2.21 1.76 -13.93
C ARG A 71 2.60 0.89 -12.73
N GLY A 72 1.97 1.11 -11.58
CA GLY A 72 2.18 0.30 -10.37
C GLY A 72 1.80 -1.17 -10.58
N VAL A 73 0.67 -1.44 -11.22
CA VAL A 73 0.24 -2.79 -11.62
C VAL A 73 1.26 -3.46 -12.55
N HIS A 74 1.76 -2.73 -13.55
CA HIS A 74 2.81 -3.22 -14.45
C HIS A 74 4.09 -3.59 -13.70
N ILE A 75 4.53 -2.75 -12.75
CA ILE A 75 5.71 -3.02 -11.93
C ILE A 75 5.48 -4.28 -11.10
N PHE A 76 4.35 -4.38 -10.38
CA PHE A 76 3.98 -5.52 -9.57
C PHE A 76 4.05 -6.83 -10.36
N THR A 77 3.42 -6.86 -11.53
CA THR A 77 3.35 -8.05 -12.39
C THR A 77 4.71 -8.40 -12.99
N ARG A 78 5.44 -7.43 -13.56
CA ARG A 78 6.75 -7.65 -14.19
C ARG A 78 7.79 -8.14 -13.19
N LYS A 79 7.76 -7.60 -11.97
CA LYS A 79 8.65 -8.00 -10.88
C LYS A 79 8.17 -9.25 -10.13
N ARG A 80 7.01 -9.79 -10.52
CA ARG A 80 6.39 -10.97 -9.90
C ARG A 80 6.26 -10.81 -8.38
N CYS A 81 5.88 -9.61 -7.93
CA CYS A 81 5.67 -9.36 -6.52
C CYS A 81 4.54 -10.25 -5.99
N GLU A 82 4.65 -10.65 -4.72
CA GLU A 82 3.75 -11.60 -4.05
C GLU A 82 2.96 -10.94 -2.93
N GLY A 83 3.44 -9.77 -2.47
CA GLY A 83 2.81 -8.97 -1.43
C GLY A 83 3.10 -7.49 -1.61
N ILE A 84 2.31 -6.65 -0.94
CA ILE A 84 2.43 -5.20 -0.97
C ILE A 84 2.62 -4.67 0.45
N ILE A 85 3.63 -3.83 0.64
CA ILE A 85 3.82 -3.04 1.85
C ILE A 85 3.64 -1.57 1.48
N ALA A 86 2.74 -0.87 2.16
CA ALA A 86 2.45 0.54 1.92
C ALA A 86 2.91 1.38 3.12
N VAL A 87 3.82 2.32 2.91
CA VAL A 87 4.38 3.19 3.95
C VAL A 87 4.16 4.65 3.57
N GLY A 88 3.18 5.29 4.18
CA GLY A 88 2.86 6.67 3.83
C GLY A 88 1.51 7.15 4.31
N GLY A 89 1.08 8.30 3.81
CA GLY A 89 -0.25 8.86 4.05
C GLY A 89 -1.34 8.21 3.21
N GLY A 90 -2.55 8.75 3.27
CA GLY A 90 -3.74 8.20 2.60
C GLY A 90 -3.53 7.92 1.11
N SER A 91 -2.87 8.82 0.36
CA SER A 91 -2.62 8.62 -1.08
C SER A 91 -1.72 7.40 -1.37
N VAL A 92 -0.76 7.11 -0.50
CA VAL A 92 0.12 5.94 -0.61
C VAL A 92 -0.67 4.67 -0.34
N LEU A 93 -1.50 4.68 0.71
CA LEU A 93 -2.34 3.55 1.07
C LEU A 93 -3.38 3.28 -0.02
N ASP A 94 -3.99 4.32 -0.58
CA ASP A 94 -4.94 4.20 -1.68
C ASP A 94 -4.27 3.64 -2.95
N MET A 95 -3.06 4.11 -3.29
CA MET A 95 -2.27 3.56 -4.41
C MET A 95 -2.02 2.06 -4.23
N ALA A 96 -1.59 1.65 -3.06
CA ALA A 96 -1.32 0.24 -2.76
C ALA A 96 -2.59 -0.63 -2.87
N LYS A 97 -3.73 -0.14 -2.39
CA LYS A 97 -5.04 -0.79 -2.54
C LYS A 97 -5.46 -0.93 -4.00
N LEU A 98 -5.26 0.11 -4.80
CA LEU A 98 -5.58 0.10 -6.22
C LEU A 98 -4.69 -0.89 -6.99
N ILE A 99 -3.40 -0.94 -6.69
CA ILE A 99 -2.51 -1.95 -7.27
C ILE A 99 -2.98 -3.35 -6.88
N LYS A 100 -3.33 -3.58 -5.59
CA LYS A 100 -3.89 -4.85 -5.13
C LYS A 100 -5.17 -5.22 -5.89
N ALA A 101 -6.07 -4.26 -6.10
CA ALA A 101 -7.35 -4.47 -6.78
C ALA A 101 -7.19 -4.95 -8.22
N TYR A 102 -6.23 -4.34 -8.95
CA TYR A 102 -6.17 -4.45 -10.41
C TYR A 102 -4.98 -5.25 -10.95
N GLN A 103 -4.12 -5.79 -10.10
CA GLN A 103 -2.95 -6.59 -10.52
C GLN A 103 -3.30 -7.86 -11.31
N VAL A 104 -4.51 -8.36 -11.19
CA VAL A 104 -5.04 -9.53 -11.92
C VAL A 104 -6.08 -9.14 -12.97
N SER A 105 -6.26 -7.83 -13.24
CA SER A 105 -7.23 -7.35 -14.21
C SER A 105 -6.88 -7.89 -15.62
N PRO A 106 -7.83 -8.54 -16.28
CA PRO A 106 -7.65 -8.97 -17.67
C PRO A 106 -8.04 -7.88 -18.68
N GLY A 107 -8.61 -6.77 -18.22
CA GLY A 107 -9.24 -5.75 -19.03
C GLY A 107 -8.66 -4.35 -18.89
N ASP A 108 -9.48 -3.36 -19.24
CA ASP A 108 -9.14 -1.95 -19.08
C ASP A 108 -9.42 -1.50 -17.64
N ILE A 109 -8.35 -1.25 -16.89
CA ILE A 109 -8.41 -0.82 -15.49
C ILE A 109 -9.27 0.46 -15.34
N SER A 110 -9.22 1.38 -16.31
CA SER A 110 -10.02 2.61 -16.25
C SER A 110 -11.52 2.34 -16.24
N SER A 111 -11.98 1.40 -17.07
CA SER A 111 -13.38 0.98 -17.12
C SER A 111 -13.77 0.22 -15.85
N GLU A 112 -12.92 -0.68 -15.38
CA GLU A 112 -13.17 -1.43 -14.13
C GLU A 112 -13.28 -0.51 -12.92
N VAL A 113 -12.44 0.55 -12.84
CA VAL A 113 -12.54 1.58 -11.79
C VAL A 113 -13.89 2.31 -11.87
N LYS A 114 -14.32 2.74 -13.06
CA LYS A 114 -15.58 3.48 -13.24
C LYS A 114 -16.80 2.65 -12.83
N GLU A 115 -16.73 1.35 -13.05
CA GLU A 115 -17.79 0.38 -12.73
C GLU A 115 -17.66 -0.23 -11.33
N ASN A 116 -16.61 0.15 -10.58
CA ASN A 116 -16.26 -0.42 -9.27
C ASN A 116 -16.10 -1.96 -9.32
N ILE A 117 -15.50 -2.48 -10.38
CA ILE A 117 -15.21 -3.90 -10.51
C ILE A 117 -13.85 -4.18 -9.89
N VAL A 118 -13.82 -5.05 -8.88
CA VAL A 118 -12.59 -5.53 -8.24
C VAL A 118 -12.49 -7.04 -8.43
N GLY A 119 -11.44 -7.47 -9.09
CA GLY A 119 -11.17 -8.89 -9.32
C GLY A 119 -10.91 -9.69 -8.04
N SER A 120 -10.79 -11.00 -8.17
CA SER A 120 -10.34 -11.85 -7.07
C SER A 120 -8.84 -11.63 -6.88
N CYS A 121 -8.42 -11.12 -5.71
CA CYS A 121 -7.01 -10.99 -5.38
C CYS A 121 -6.76 -11.42 -3.94
N ASP A 122 -5.84 -12.38 -3.77
CA ASP A 122 -5.41 -12.87 -2.45
C ASP A 122 -4.10 -12.24 -1.99
N THR A 123 -3.57 -11.28 -2.77
CA THR A 123 -2.34 -10.54 -2.45
C THR A 123 -2.47 -9.87 -1.10
N LYS A 124 -1.48 -10.12 -0.24
CA LYS A 124 -1.43 -9.52 1.10
C LYS A 124 -1.02 -8.07 1.03
N LEU A 125 -1.76 -7.22 1.75
CA LEU A 125 -1.47 -5.80 1.89
C LEU A 125 -1.18 -5.46 3.35
N ILE A 126 0.00 -4.92 3.58
CA ILE A 126 0.46 -4.45 4.88
C ILE A 126 0.53 -2.92 4.84
N ALA A 127 -0.09 -2.25 5.81
CA ALA A 127 -0.12 -0.79 5.87
C ALA A 127 0.65 -0.25 7.09
N LEU A 128 1.51 0.74 6.84
CA LEU A 128 2.23 1.50 7.84
C LEU A 128 1.96 3.00 7.60
N PRO A 129 0.90 3.56 8.19
CA PRO A 129 0.56 4.97 8.00
C PRO A 129 1.62 5.88 8.62
N THR A 130 1.98 6.95 7.89
CA THR A 130 2.89 8.00 8.35
C THR A 130 2.18 9.31 8.65
N THR A 131 0.86 9.35 8.48
CA THR A 131 0.02 10.51 8.81
C THR A 131 -1.16 10.05 9.66
N ALA A 132 -1.53 10.87 10.65
CA ALA A 132 -2.76 10.69 11.40
C ALA A 132 -3.93 11.39 10.68
N GLY A 133 -5.11 10.75 10.62
CA GLY A 133 -6.34 11.41 10.20
C GLY A 133 -7.00 10.87 8.93
N SER A 134 -6.30 10.21 7.99
CA SER A 134 -6.94 9.68 6.79
C SER A 134 -7.82 8.45 7.06
N GLY A 135 -7.43 7.61 8.05
CA GLY A 135 -8.09 6.35 8.34
C GLY A 135 -8.03 5.32 7.21
N SER A 136 -7.24 5.59 6.15
CA SER A 136 -7.19 4.70 4.98
C SER A 136 -6.69 3.31 5.34
N GLU A 137 -5.85 3.17 6.36
CA GLU A 137 -5.36 1.88 6.88
C GLU A 137 -6.48 0.99 7.42
N ALA A 138 -7.60 1.57 7.86
CA ALA A 138 -8.73 0.83 8.46
C ALA A 138 -9.89 0.59 7.49
N THR A 139 -9.84 1.18 6.30
CA THR A 139 -10.97 1.19 5.37
C THR A 139 -10.77 0.29 4.16
N GLN A 140 -11.88 -0.06 3.51
CA GLN A 140 -11.97 -0.81 2.25
C GLN A 140 -12.05 0.09 1.02
N PHE A 141 -11.90 1.41 1.18
CA PHE A 141 -12.01 2.39 0.11
C PHE A 141 -10.64 2.79 -0.40
N ALA A 142 -10.57 3.11 -1.68
CA ALA A 142 -9.42 3.76 -2.31
C ALA A 142 -9.90 4.81 -3.31
N VAL A 143 -9.21 5.96 -3.35
CA VAL A 143 -9.52 7.06 -4.25
C VAL A 143 -8.56 7.08 -5.42
N VAL A 144 -9.10 7.29 -6.63
CA VAL A 144 -8.33 7.45 -7.86
C VAL A 144 -8.94 8.54 -8.74
N TYR A 145 -8.11 9.22 -9.52
CA TYR A 145 -8.53 10.24 -10.47
C TYR A 145 -8.37 9.74 -11.92
N ILE A 146 -9.43 9.91 -12.70
CA ILE A 146 -9.46 9.64 -14.16
C ILE A 146 -9.95 10.94 -14.82
N ASP A 147 -9.18 11.51 -15.73
CA ASP A 147 -9.52 12.77 -16.42
C ASP A 147 -9.98 13.86 -15.44
N GLN A 148 -9.24 14.04 -14.34
CA GLN A 148 -9.51 14.98 -13.25
C GLN A 148 -10.81 14.72 -12.45
N LYS A 149 -11.56 13.67 -12.77
CA LYS A 149 -12.73 13.23 -12.01
C LYS A 149 -12.32 12.24 -10.93
N LYS A 150 -12.86 12.45 -9.74
CA LYS A 150 -12.61 11.58 -8.57
C LYS A 150 -13.53 10.36 -8.63
N PHE A 151 -12.94 9.18 -8.52
CA PHE A 151 -13.63 7.91 -8.35
C PHE A 151 -13.23 7.29 -7.00
N SER A 152 -14.16 6.53 -6.42
CA SER A 152 -13.90 5.75 -5.21
C SER A 152 -14.16 4.29 -5.50
N VAL A 153 -13.13 3.48 -5.34
CA VAL A 153 -13.22 2.02 -5.43
C VAL A 153 -13.48 1.47 -4.04
N SER A 154 -14.43 0.55 -3.91
CA SER A 154 -14.82 -0.04 -2.64
C SER A 154 -15.00 -1.55 -2.75
N ASP A 155 -14.20 -2.29 -2.01
CA ASP A 155 -14.34 -3.74 -1.83
C ASP A 155 -13.65 -4.16 -0.53
N GLU A 156 -14.23 -5.09 0.23
CA GLU A 156 -13.66 -5.62 1.48
C GLU A 156 -12.23 -6.18 1.29
N LYS A 157 -11.90 -6.67 0.10
CA LYS A 157 -10.56 -7.17 -0.24
C LYS A 157 -9.48 -6.09 -0.23
N LEU A 158 -9.86 -4.80 -0.33
CA LEU A 158 -8.93 -3.68 -0.32
C LEU A 158 -8.47 -3.31 1.09
N ARG A 159 -9.18 -3.76 2.13
CA ARG A 159 -8.75 -3.54 3.50
C ARG A 159 -7.39 -4.21 3.72
N PRO A 160 -6.40 -3.50 4.28
CA PRO A 160 -5.12 -4.10 4.62
C PRO A 160 -5.28 -5.31 5.54
N ASP A 161 -4.49 -6.35 5.29
CA ASP A 161 -4.47 -7.56 6.13
C ASP A 161 -3.80 -7.27 7.48
N LEU A 162 -2.69 -6.49 7.45
CA LEU A 162 -1.97 -6.03 8.63
C LEU A 162 -1.82 -4.51 8.63
N VAL A 163 -1.85 -3.94 9.83
CA VAL A 163 -1.56 -2.52 10.07
C VAL A 163 -0.56 -2.39 11.21
N PHE A 164 0.49 -1.60 11.00
CA PHE A 164 1.42 -1.20 12.06
C PHE A 164 1.31 0.30 12.31
N LEU A 165 0.82 0.66 13.49
CA LEU A 165 0.72 2.04 13.94
C LEU A 165 2.01 2.39 14.74
N ILE A 166 2.92 3.09 14.09
CA ILE A 166 4.21 3.46 14.67
C ILE A 166 4.25 4.98 14.84
N SER A 167 4.15 5.46 16.08
CA SER A 167 4.07 6.88 16.40
C SER A 167 5.25 7.69 15.85
N ASN A 168 6.45 7.12 15.84
CA ASN A 168 7.65 7.80 15.33
C ASN A 168 7.53 8.16 13.83
N PHE A 169 6.72 7.45 13.05
CA PHE A 169 6.52 7.77 11.63
C PHE A 169 5.67 9.03 11.42
N THR A 170 4.90 9.45 12.41
CA THR A 170 4.04 10.63 12.33
C THR A 170 4.67 11.90 12.90
N HIS A 171 5.82 11.82 13.58
CA HIS A 171 6.48 12.96 14.22
C HIS A 171 6.98 14.04 13.25
N SER A 172 7.21 13.70 11.98
CA SER A 172 7.65 14.64 10.94
C SER A 172 6.49 15.41 10.27
N THR A 173 5.24 15.11 10.63
CA THR A 173 4.09 15.88 10.15
C THR A 173 4.04 17.19 10.94
N SER A 174 4.00 18.34 10.20
CA SER A 174 3.80 19.65 10.85
C SER A 174 2.50 19.63 11.66
N ALA A 175 2.55 20.15 12.87
CA ALA A 175 1.35 20.50 13.60
C ALA A 175 0.59 21.57 12.78
N TYR A 176 -0.70 21.36 12.56
CA TYR A 176 -1.56 22.38 11.97
C TYR A 176 -1.78 23.52 12.97
#